data_e5edab60ac2fe525e5a481da8a45d996
#
_entry.id   e5edab60ac2fe525e5a481da8a45d996
#
_cell.length_a   1.000
_cell.length_b   1.000
_cell.length_c   1.000
_cell.angle_alpha   90.00
_cell.angle_beta   90.00
_cell.angle_gamma   90.00
#
_symmetry.space_group_name_H-M   'P 1'
#
loop_
_entity.id
_entity.type
_entity.pdbx_description
1 polymer ?
#
loop_
_entity_poly.entity_id
_entity_poly.type
_entity_poly.pdbx_seq_one_letter_code
_entity_poly.pdbx_strand_id
1 'polypeptide(L)'
;LAVGWRMTFAVVGALSAAAVVYQATVFPAMPAGERFTFKQLPELLKNPLLIALYAVTVFMATGYYASYSYIEPFLAQVAHVDASAITMTLTAFGCSGLLGSWLFGRLFDGHRFPFLAITLSGVPVALLLMGPAASSLVTVLAVCALWGCCATAFNVAFQAELIKHTPADSSAVAMSIFSGLFNLGIGTGTAIGGAVVSGPGIAWIGYAGGAIAVVGVILAITVMFPAIRRAKPVA
;
A
#
# COMPACT_ATOMS: atom_id res chain seq x y z
N LEU A 1 8.38 -25.52 12.07
CA LEU A 1 7.13 -25.41 11.31
C LEU A 1 6.58 -26.82 11.09
N ALA A 2 5.57 -27.22 11.88
CA ALA A 2 4.97 -28.56 11.85
C ALA A 2 4.20 -28.83 10.55
N VAL A 3 3.95 -27.78 9.75
CA VAL A 3 3.15 -27.86 8.52
C VAL A 3 3.97 -27.24 7.40
N GLY A 4 4.36 -28.05 6.43
CA GLY A 4 5.19 -27.60 5.32
C GLY A 4 4.52 -26.53 4.46
N TRP A 5 5.30 -25.75 3.69
CA TRP A 5 4.83 -24.69 2.79
C TRP A 5 3.66 -25.09 1.87
N ARG A 6 3.62 -26.38 1.49
CA ARG A 6 2.52 -26.94 0.65
C ARG A 6 1.15 -26.85 1.34
N MET A 7 1.09 -27.08 2.66
CA MET A 7 -0.17 -26.94 3.41
C MET A 7 -0.63 -25.49 3.53
N THR A 8 0.29 -24.54 3.62
CA THR A 8 -0.05 -23.11 3.58
C THR A 8 -0.78 -22.76 2.28
N PHE A 9 -0.26 -23.20 1.14
CA PHE A 9 -0.91 -22.99 -0.16
C PHE A 9 -2.25 -23.74 -0.26
N ALA A 10 -2.34 -24.97 0.29
CA ALA A 10 -3.59 -25.73 0.31
C ALA A 10 -4.68 -25.03 1.13
N VAL A 11 -4.33 -24.51 2.32
CA VAL A 11 -5.26 -23.74 3.16
C VAL A 11 -5.72 -22.46 2.48
N VAL A 12 -4.79 -21.68 1.92
CA VAL A 12 -5.14 -20.45 1.17
C VAL A 12 -6.01 -20.79 -0.03
N GLY A 13 -5.69 -21.84 -0.78
CA GLY A 13 -6.50 -22.32 -1.89
C GLY A 13 -7.91 -22.73 -1.49
N ALA A 14 -8.05 -23.48 -0.39
CA ALA A 14 -9.34 -23.88 0.15
C ALA A 14 -10.19 -22.69 0.61
N LEU A 15 -9.58 -21.74 1.34
CA LEU A 15 -10.26 -20.50 1.75
C LEU A 15 -10.69 -19.65 0.55
N SER A 16 -9.85 -19.54 -0.47
CA SER A 16 -10.17 -18.82 -1.71
C SER A 16 -11.33 -19.49 -2.45
N ALA A 17 -11.32 -20.82 -2.57
CA ALA A 17 -12.40 -21.57 -3.20
C ALA A 17 -13.72 -21.40 -2.42
N ALA A 18 -13.68 -21.49 -1.08
CA ALA A 18 -14.85 -21.23 -0.24
C ALA A 18 -15.40 -19.81 -0.39
N ALA A 19 -14.51 -18.80 -0.48
CA ALA A 19 -14.91 -17.42 -0.74
C ALA A 19 -15.57 -17.24 -2.11
N VAL A 20 -15.07 -17.89 -3.16
CA VAL A 20 -15.69 -17.87 -4.50
C VAL A 20 -17.06 -18.50 -4.48
N VAL A 21 -17.22 -19.69 -3.85
CA VAL A 21 -18.52 -20.35 -3.72
C VAL A 21 -19.49 -19.45 -2.94
N TYR A 22 -19.05 -18.87 -1.81
CA TYR A 22 -19.86 -17.95 -1.03
C TYR A 22 -20.31 -16.73 -1.86
N GLN A 23 -19.40 -16.12 -2.58
CA GLN A 23 -19.71 -14.98 -3.46
C GLN A 23 -20.72 -15.37 -4.54
N ALA A 24 -20.53 -16.52 -5.18
CA ALA A 24 -21.46 -17.01 -6.22
C ALA A 24 -22.89 -17.25 -5.70
N THR A 25 -23.05 -17.56 -4.41
CA THR A 25 -24.37 -17.76 -3.78
C THR A 25 -25.03 -16.49 -3.27
N VAL A 26 -24.24 -15.48 -2.88
CA VAL A 26 -24.74 -14.27 -2.22
C VAL A 26 -24.86 -13.09 -3.19
N PHE A 27 -24.01 -13.00 -4.20
CA PHE A 27 -24.09 -11.88 -5.15
C PHE A 27 -25.28 -12.04 -6.09
N PRO A 28 -26.19 -11.05 -6.14
CA PRO A 28 -27.26 -11.05 -7.12
C PRO A 28 -26.67 -10.89 -8.54
N ALA A 29 -27.35 -11.47 -9.53
CA ALA A 29 -27.02 -11.23 -10.92
C ALA A 29 -27.17 -9.73 -11.23
N MET A 30 -26.05 -9.04 -11.36
CA MET A 30 -26.06 -7.63 -11.75
C MET A 30 -26.03 -7.54 -13.28
N PRO A 31 -26.80 -6.59 -13.88
CA PRO A 31 -26.66 -6.33 -15.32
C PRO A 31 -25.21 -5.96 -15.62
N ALA A 32 -24.69 -6.48 -16.71
CA ALA A 32 -23.36 -6.12 -17.18
C ALA A 32 -23.33 -4.59 -17.35
N GLY A 33 -22.45 -3.92 -16.58
CA GLY A 33 -22.24 -2.49 -16.73
C GLY A 33 -21.80 -2.14 -18.17
N GLU A 34 -21.84 -0.88 -18.52
CA GLU A 34 -21.40 -0.41 -19.82
C GLU A 34 -19.99 -0.93 -20.12
N ARG A 35 -19.81 -1.44 -21.36
CA ARG A 35 -18.52 -1.98 -21.77
C ARG A 35 -17.49 -0.86 -21.77
N PHE A 36 -16.36 -1.11 -21.12
CA PHE A 36 -15.21 -0.23 -21.20
C PHE A 36 -14.87 0.11 -22.65
N THR A 37 -14.78 1.39 -22.93
CA THR A 37 -14.33 1.88 -24.23
C THR A 37 -13.02 2.65 -24.01
N PHE A 38 -11.97 2.29 -24.76
CA PHE A 38 -10.68 3.01 -24.75
C PHE A 38 -10.79 4.52 -24.97
N LYS A 39 -11.94 5.00 -25.46
CA LYS A 39 -12.23 6.43 -25.60
C LYS A 39 -12.30 7.19 -24.26
N GLN A 40 -12.59 6.51 -23.16
CA GLN A 40 -12.66 7.14 -21.81
C GLN A 40 -11.26 7.33 -21.19
N LEU A 41 -10.26 6.59 -21.64
CA LEU A 41 -8.90 6.65 -21.12
C LEU A 41 -8.26 8.06 -21.22
N PRO A 42 -8.36 8.79 -22.34
CA PRO A 42 -7.81 10.15 -22.44
C PRO A 42 -8.46 11.14 -21.47
N GLU A 43 -9.73 10.99 -21.11
CA GLU A 43 -10.41 11.86 -20.16
C GLU A 43 -9.90 11.64 -18.73
N LEU A 44 -9.71 10.39 -18.34
CA LEU A 44 -9.10 10.04 -17.05
C LEU A 44 -7.67 10.56 -16.93
N LEU A 45 -6.89 10.42 -18.02
CA LEU A 45 -5.49 10.87 -18.07
C LEU A 45 -5.34 12.39 -18.26
N LYS A 46 -6.41 13.13 -18.54
CA LYS A 46 -6.41 14.60 -18.54
C LYS A 46 -6.79 15.20 -17.20
N ASN A 47 -7.36 14.42 -16.29
CA ASN A 47 -7.71 14.89 -14.96
C ASN A 47 -6.46 15.06 -14.09
N PRO A 48 -6.05 16.30 -13.73
CA PRO A 48 -4.82 16.55 -13.00
C PRO A 48 -4.82 15.91 -11.60
N LEU A 49 -6.00 15.74 -11.00
CA LEU A 49 -6.12 15.07 -9.71
C LEU A 49 -5.82 13.58 -9.83
N LEU A 50 -6.38 12.90 -10.85
CA LEU A 50 -6.14 11.47 -11.05
C LEU A 50 -4.66 11.21 -11.40
N ILE A 51 -4.05 12.06 -12.22
CA ILE A 51 -2.61 11.97 -12.52
C ILE A 51 -1.79 12.12 -11.23
N ALA A 52 -2.13 13.09 -10.37
CA ALA A 52 -1.42 13.29 -9.11
C ALA A 52 -1.59 12.07 -8.17
N LEU A 53 -2.80 11.51 -8.05
CA LEU A 53 -3.06 10.29 -7.28
C LEU A 53 -2.23 9.10 -7.82
N TYR A 54 -2.20 8.91 -9.12
CA TYR A 54 -1.43 7.85 -9.76
C TYR A 54 0.08 8.02 -9.56
N ALA A 55 0.60 9.23 -9.73
CA ALA A 55 2.02 9.51 -9.52
C ALA A 55 2.42 9.25 -8.05
N VAL A 56 1.65 9.75 -7.09
CA VAL A 56 1.90 9.48 -5.66
C VAL A 56 1.83 7.98 -5.37
N THR A 57 0.87 7.26 -5.95
CA THR A 57 0.74 5.80 -5.79
C THR A 57 2.00 5.07 -6.26
N VAL A 58 2.57 5.44 -7.42
CA VAL A 58 3.80 4.82 -7.93
C VAL A 58 4.96 5.05 -6.95
N PHE A 59 5.20 6.28 -6.51
CA PHE A 59 6.30 6.58 -5.58
C PHE A 59 6.11 5.90 -4.23
N MET A 60 4.90 5.91 -3.68
CA MET A 60 4.59 5.26 -2.41
C MET A 60 4.76 3.74 -2.50
N ALA A 61 4.23 3.11 -3.55
CA ALA A 61 4.39 1.67 -3.76
C ALA A 61 5.86 1.29 -4.01
N THR A 62 6.59 2.06 -4.81
CA THR A 62 8.02 1.84 -5.06
C THR A 62 8.82 1.92 -3.77
N GLY A 63 8.65 2.97 -2.97
CA GLY A 63 9.35 3.13 -1.69
C GLY A 63 9.00 2.03 -0.69
N TYR A 64 7.72 1.71 -0.57
CA TYR A 64 7.23 0.63 0.26
C TYR A 64 7.88 -0.71 -0.11
N TYR A 65 7.81 -1.12 -1.38
CA TYR A 65 8.27 -2.43 -1.82
C TYR A 65 9.80 -2.52 -1.95
N ALA A 66 10.52 -1.43 -2.06
CA ALA A 66 11.98 -1.41 -1.95
C ALA A 66 12.45 -1.95 -0.58
N SER A 67 11.66 -1.73 0.47
CA SER A 67 11.96 -2.22 1.82
C SER A 67 11.20 -3.51 2.15
N TYR A 68 9.91 -3.59 1.81
CA TYR A 68 9.06 -4.71 2.19
C TYR A 68 9.51 -6.05 1.62
N SER A 69 9.99 -6.07 0.38
CA SER A 69 10.47 -7.31 -0.26
C SER A 69 11.68 -7.92 0.45
N TYR A 70 12.37 -7.14 1.27
CA TYR A 70 13.60 -7.53 1.98
C TYR A 70 13.47 -7.40 3.50
N ILE A 71 12.24 -7.26 4.03
CA ILE A 71 12.00 -7.09 5.46
C ILE A 71 12.45 -8.28 6.29
N GLU A 72 12.20 -9.51 5.83
CA GLU A 72 12.58 -10.74 6.53
C GLU A 72 14.11 -10.86 6.66
N PRO A 73 14.91 -10.80 5.56
CA PRO A 73 16.37 -10.80 5.67
C PRO A 73 16.92 -9.58 6.43
N PHE A 74 16.26 -8.42 6.39
CA PHE A 74 16.65 -7.28 7.23
C PHE A 74 16.49 -7.60 8.72
N LEU A 75 15.38 -8.17 9.13
CA LEU A 75 15.13 -8.56 10.52
C LEU A 75 16.13 -9.61 10.99
N ALA A 76 16.49 -10.58 10.13
CA ALA A 76 17.46 -11.61 10.46
C ALA A 76 18.89 -11.09 10.55
N GLN A 77 19.34 -10.28 9.58
CA GLN A 77 20.75 -9.91 9.39
C GLN A 77 21.13 -8.60 10.07
N VAL A 78 20.21 -7.64 10.19
CA VAL A 78 20.48 -6.31 10.76
C VAL A 78 19.94 -6.20 12.18
N ALA A 79 18.71 -6.65 12.40
CA ALA A 79 18.11 -6.61 13.73
C ALA A 79 18.45 -7.86 14.57
N HIS A 80 19.11 -8.87 13.98
CA HIS A 80 19.53 -10.11 14.64
C HIS A 80 18.39 -10.83 15.37
N VAL A 81 17.19 -10.79 14.80
CA VAL A 81 15.98 -11.36 15.38
C VAL A 81 15.88 -12.82 14.96
N ASP A 82 15.50 -13.69 15.88
CA ASP A 82 15.28 -15.11 15.59
C ASP A 82 14.02 -15.36 14.73
N ALA A 83 13.92 -16.54 14.12
CA ALA A 83 12.83 -16.88 13.19
C ALA A 83 11.42 -16.78 13.82
N SER A 84 11.29 -17.02 15.13
CA SER A 84 10.04 -16.94 15.85
C SER A 84 9.60 -15.48 16.02
N ALA A 85 10.54 -14.62 16.40
CA ALA A 85 10.28 -13.19 16.56
C ALA A 85 10.11 -12.48 15.20
N ILE A 86 10.76 -12.95 14.11
CA ILE A 86 10.46 -12.50 12.74
C ILE A 86 8.99 -12.80 12.40
N THR A 87 8.53 -14.02 12.62
CA THR A 87 7.13 -14.40 12.38
C THR A 87 6.17 -13.55 13.19
N MET A 88 6.45 -13.30 14.46
CA MET A 88 5.67 -12.43 15.32
C MET A 88 5.63 -10.99 14.78
N THR A 89 6.77 -10.46 14.35
CA THR A 89 6.87 -9.08 13.79
C THR A 89 6.06 -8.95 12.51
N LEU A 90 6.16 -9.91 11.60
CA LEU A 90 5.39 -9.89 10.35
C LEU A 90 3.89 -10.10 10.60
N THR A 91 3.53 -10.90 11.61
CA THR A 91 2.13 -11.05 12.03
C THR A 91 1.58 -9.74 12.61
N ALA A 92 2.34 -9.08 13.48
CA ALA A 92 1.96 -7.78 14.05
C ALA A 92 1.84 -6.71 12.95
N PHE A 93 2.75 -6.71 11.96
CA PHE A 93 2.66 -5.87 10.77
C PHE A 93 1.34 -6.10 10.02
N GLY A 94 0.97 -7.35 9.74
CA GLY A 94 -0.28 -7.68 9.07
C GLY A 94 -1.52 -7.29 9.89
N CYS A 95 -1.54 -7.60 11.20
CA CYS A 95 -2.63 -7.25 12.11
C CYS A 95 -2.79 -5.72 12.24
N SER A 96 -1.70 -4.97 12.24
CA SER A 96 -1.77 -3.50 12.27
C SER A 96 -2.42 -2.90 11.02
N GLY A 97 -2.36 -3.59 9.89
CA GLY A 97 -3.12 -3.23 8.69
C GLY A 97 -4.64 -3.26 8.91
N LEU A 98 -5.15 -4.22 9.70
CA LEU A 98 -6.57 -4.24 10.08
C LEU A 98 -6.94 -3.00 10.90
N LEU A 99 -6.06 -2.58 11.82
CA LEU A 99 -6.23 -1.33 12.56
C LEU A 99 -6.24 -0.13 11.61
N GLY A 100 -5.36 -0.08 10.63
CA GLY A 100 -5.33 0.97 9.61
C GLY A 100 -6.63 1.07 8.82
N SER A 101 -7.18 -0.07 8.40
CA SER A 101 -8.48 -0.13 7.72
C SER A 101 -9.63 0.30 8.63
N TRP A 102 -9.63 -0.10 9.90
CA TRP A 102 -10.62 0.32 10.88
C TRP A 102 -10.57 1.84 11.15
N LEU A 103 -9.36 2.39 11.31
CA LEU A 103 -9.17 3.84 11.46
C LEU A 103 -9.67 4.62 10.25
N PHE A 104 -9.47 4.09 9.03
CA PHE A 104 -10.05 4.67 7.82
C PHE A 104 -11.58 4.79 7.95
N GLY A 105 -12.29 3.70 8.28
CA GLY A 105 -13.74 3.70 8.41
C GLY A 105 -14.27 4.63 9.52
N ARG A 106 -13.45 4.96 10.52
CA ARG A 106 -13.86 5.84 11.63
C ARG A 106 -13.51 7.31 11.44
N LEU A 107 -12.39 7.60 10.80
CA LEU A 107 -11.79 8.94 10.83
C LEU A 107 -11.77 9.62 9.45
N PHE A 108 -11.81 8.88 8.35
CA PHE A 108 -11.57 9.44 7.03
C PHE A 108 -12.61 10.47 6.63
N ASP A 109 -13.91 10.21 6.79
CA ASP A 109 -14.97 11.12 6.38
C ASP A 109 -14.95 12.46 7.14
N GLY A 110 -14.65 12.41 8.44
CA GLY A 110 -14.58 13.62 9.28
C GLY A 110 -13.24 14.37 9.20
N HIS A 111 -12.15 13.67 8.89
CA HIS A 111 -10.78 14.22 8.97
C HIS A 111 -9.94 13.85 7.75
N ARG A 112 -10.50 13.97 6.56
CA ARG A 112 -9.93 13.50 5.28
C ARG A 112 -8.48 13.94 5.04
N PHE A 113 -8.19 15.24 5.10
CA PHE A 113 -6.85 15.77 4.84
C PHE A 113 -5.82 15.40 5.91
N PRO A 114 -6.11 15.58 7.21
CA PRO A 114 -5.22 15.10 8.27
C PRO A 114 -4.96 13.60 8.17
N PHE A 115 -6.00 12.80 7.89
CA PHE A 115 -5.87 11.36 7.74
C PHE A 115 -4.90 10.98 6.61
N LEU A 116 -5.09 11.55 5.42
CA LEU A 116 -4.19 11.35 4.29
C LEU A 116 -2.77 11.80 4.60
N ALA A 117 -2.59 12.97 5.21
CA ALA A 117 -1.28 13.50 5.55
C ALA A 117 -0.54 12.60 6.55
N ILE A 118 -1.21 12.16 7.61
CA ILE A 118 -0.62 11.30 8.65
C ILE A 118 -0.26 9.93 8.07
N THR A 119 -1.19 9.29 7.36
CA THR A 119 -0.97 7.93 6.85
C THR A 119 0.07 7.89 5.73
N LEU A 120 0.09 8.87 4.83
CA LEU A 120 1.14 9.01 3.82
C LEU A 120 2.51 9.27 4.43
N SER A 121 2.61 10.19 5.39
CA SER A 121 3.88 10.52 6.05
C SER A 121 4.36 9.41 6.98
N GLY A 122 3.45 8.65 7.57
CA GLY A 122 3.78 7.55 8.46
C GLY A 122 4.57 6.43 7.78
N VAL A 123 4.36 6.19 6.49
CA VAL A 123 5.12 5.17 5.73
C VAL A 123 6.61 5.54 5.63
N PRO A 124 7.02 6.67 5.05
CA PRO A 124 8.44 7.01 4.99
C PRO A 124 9.07 7.20 6.38
N VAL A 125 8.33 7.70 7.36
CA VAL A 125 8.82 7.80 8.75
C VAL A 125 9.15 6.40 9.28
N ALA A 126 8.26 5.42 9.13
CA ALA A 126 8.53 4.06 9.56
C ALA A 126 9.73 3.45 8.82
N LEU A 127 9.83 3.65 7.49
CA LEU A 127 10.95 3.16 6.69
C LEU A 127 12.29 3.75 7.13
N LEU A 128 12.36 5.06 7.35
CA LEU A 128 13.58 5.74 7.80
C LEU A 128 13.98 5.33 9.23
N LEU A 129 13.00 4.98 10.05
CA LEU A 129 13.23 4.51 11.42
C LEU A 129 13.59 3.02 11.51
N MET A 130 13.49 2.23 10.43
CA MET A 130 13.82 0.80 10.46
C MET A 130 15.25 0.54 10.94
N GLY A 131 16.23 1.29 10.41
CA GLY A 131 17.64 1.14 10.79
C GLY A 131 17.87 1.40 12.28
N PRO A 132 17.54 2.61 12.80
CA PRO A 132 17.65 2.89 14.24
C PRO A 132 16.84 1.93 15.12
N ALA A 133 15.69 1.48 14.67
CA ALA A 133 14.82 0.56 15.42
C ALA A 133 15.40 -0.87 15.51
N ALA A 134 16.32 -1.24 14.64
CA ALA A 134 16.94 -2.56 14.62
C ALA A 134 17.72 -2.93 15.90
N SER A 135 17.99 -1.95 16.77
CA SER A 135 18.67 -2.15 18.05
C SER A 135 17.84 -2.91 19.11
N SER A 136 16.53 -3.02 18.94
CA SER A 136 15.63 -3.68 19.90
C SER A 136 14.41 -4.29 19.19
N LEU A 137 14.04 -5.50 19.62
CA LEU A 137 12.82 -6.17 19.10
C LEU A 137 11.56 -5.32 19.32
N VAL A 138 11.44 -4.65 20.45
CA VAL A 138 10.26 -3.83 20.77
C VAL A 138 10.15 -2.64 19.81
N THR A 139 11.27 -1.97 19.53
CA THR A 139 11.30 -0.83 18.60
C THR A 139 11.02 -1.25 17.15
N VAL A 140 11.60 -2.37 16.72
CA VAL A 140 11.32 -2.95 15.40
C VAL A 140 9.84 -3.32 15.25
N LEU A 141 9.27 -3.99 16.25
CA LEU A 141 7.86 -4.33 16.30
C LEU A 141 6.95 -3.09 16.18
N ALA A 142 7.25 -2.05 16.97
CA ALA A 142 6.49 -0.79 16.95
C ALA A 142 6.58 -0.10 15.58
N VAL A 143 7.77 -0.05 14.98
CA VAL A 143 7.97 0.55 13.64
C VAL A 143 7.28 -0.25 12.56
N CYS A 144 7.34 -1.58 12.60
CA CYS A 144 6.64 -2.44 11.66
C CYS A 144 5.12 -2.31 11.81
N ALA A 145 4.60 -2.22 13.03
CA ALA A 145 3.17 -2.00 13.26
C ALA A 145 2.72 -0.62 12.75
N LEU A 146 3.49 0.44 12.99
CA LEU A 146 3.22 1.76 12.42
C LEU A 146 3.19 1.70 10.90
N TRP A 147 4.17 1.04 10.30
CA TRP A 147 4.26 0.89 8.84
C TRP A 147 3.05 0.16 8.26
N GLY A 148 2.69 -1.03 8.80
CA GLY A 148 1.54 -1.80 8.35
C GLY A 148 0.22 -1.05 8.47
N CYS A 149 0.01 -0.35 9.60
CA CYS A 149 -1.15 0.48 9.84
C CYS A 149 -1.26 1.63 8.81
N CYS A 150 -0.20 2.42 8.66
CA CYS A 150 -0.20 3.56 7.75
C CYS A 150 -0.30 3.13 6.28
N ALA A 151 0.37 2.04 5.89
CA ALA A 151 0.35 1.52 4.52
C ALA A 151 -1.05 1.07 4.09
N THR A 152 -1.75 0.32 4.94
CA THR A 152 -3.12 -0.10 4.64
C THR A 152 -4.08 1.08 4.66
N ALA A 153 -3.97 1.97 5.64
CA ALA A 153 -4.82 3.14 5.78
C ALA A 153 -4.72 4.07 4.56
N PHE A 154 -3.50 4.40 4.09
CA PHE A 154 -3.37 5.25 2.91
C PHE A 154 -3.86 4.56 1.64
N ASN A 155 -3.61 3.26 1.48
CA ASN A 155 -4.04 2.52 0.29
C ASN A 155 -5.56 2.54 0.14
N VAL A 156 -6.30 2.25 1.22
CA VAL A 156 -7.77 2.31 1.22
C VAL A 156 -8.26 3.74 0.99
N ALA A 157 -7.63 4.74 1.61
CA ALA A 157 -7.99 6.14 1.43
C ALA A 157 -7.77 6.62 -0.03
N PHE A 158 -6.70 6.17 -0.68
CA PHE A 158 -6.43 6.50 -2.09
C PHE A 158 -7.46 5.89 -3.04
N GLN A 159 -7.87 4.65 -2.79
CA GLN A 159 -8.95 4.02 -3.57
C GLN A 159 -10.27 4.78 -3.39
N ALA A 160 -10.60 5.18 -2.17
CA ALA A 160 -11.80 5.99 -1.90
C ALA A 160 -11.74 7.36 -2.59
N GLU A 161 -10.57 8.04 -2.56
CA GLU A 161 -10.36 9.30 -3.27
C GLU A 161 -10.52 9.13 -4.79
N LEU A 162 -9.96 8.06 -5.34
CA LEU A 162 -10.04 7.75 -6.76
C LEU A 162 -11.50 7.57 -7.20
N ILE A 163 -12.26 6.75 -6.47
CA ILE A 163 -13.67 6.48 -6.76
C ILE A 163 -14.49 7.77 -6.65
N LYS A 164 -14.26 8.58 -5.61
CA LYS A 164 -15.01 9.84 -5.35
C LYS A 164 -14.84 10.89 -6.45
N HIS A 165 -13.73 10.84 -7.19
CA HIS A 165 -13.40 11.84 -8.22
C HIS A 165 -13.42 11.27 -9.64
N THR A 166 -13.98 10.08 -9.80
CA THR A 166 -14.13 9.42 -11.09
C THR A 166 -15.63 9.19 -11.36
N PRO A 167 -16.14 9.49 -12.57
CA PRO A 167 -17.50 9.14 -12.96
C PRO A 167 -17.79 7.66 -12.75
N ALA A 168 -19.03 7.32 -12.38
CA ALA A 168 -19.41 5.95 -12.03
C ALA A 168 -19.15 4.94 -13.16
N ASP A 169 -19.36 5.34 -14.41
CA ASP A 169 -19.10 4.55 -15.63
C ASP A 169 -17.61 4.28 -15.89
N SER A 170 -16.71 5.12 -15.37
CA SER A 170 -15.26 5.06 -15.57
C SER A 170 -14.50 4.57 -14.33
N SER A 171 -15.19 4.37 -13.19
CA SER A 171 -14.55 3.98 -11.91
C SER A 171 -13.79 2.66 -11.98
N ALA A 172 -14.34 1.65 -12.67
CA ALA A 172 -13.68 0.36 -12.84
C ALA A 172 -12.35 0.49 -13.60
N VAL A 173 -12.30 1.38 -14.60
CA VAL A 173 -11.10 1.65 -15.38
C VAL A 173 -10.07 2.40 -14.55
N ALA A 174 -10.49 3.45 -13.84
CA ALA A 174 -9.60 4.20 -12.97
C ALA A 174 -8.96 3.30 -11.91
N MET A 175 -9.74 2.37 -11.33
CA MET A 175 -9.24 1.37 -10.38
C MET A 175 -8.28 0.37 -11.03
N SER A 176 -8.52 -0.03 -12.28
CA SER A 176 -7.62 -0.91 -13.02
C SER A 176 -6.27 -0.23 -13.31
N ILE A 177 -6.29 1.06 -13.68
CA ILE A 177 -5.07 1.87 -13.86
C ILE A 177 -4.32 1.98 -12.52
N PHE A 178 -5.04 2.29 -11.44
CA PHE A 178 -4.46 2.36 -10.09
C PHE A 178 -3.76 1.05 -9.71
N SER A 179 -4.43 -0.08 -9.90
CA SER A 179 -3.86 -1.41 -9.62
C SER A 179 -2.64 -1.71 -10.50
N GLY A 180 -2.69 -1.38 -11.79
CA GLY A 180 -1.56 -1.55 -12.70
C GLY A 180 -0.34 -0.71 -12.28
N LEU A 181 -0.54 0.55 -11.92
CA LEU A 181 0.51 1.45 -11.45
C LEU A 181 1.04 1.06 -10.08
N PHE A 182 0.18 0.55 -9.19
CA PHE A 182 0.60 -0.01 -7.91
C PHE A 182 1.51 -1.23 -8.13
N ASN A 183 1.15 -2.14 -9.05
CA ASN A 183 1.99 -3.28 -9.41
C ASN A 183 3.31 -2.87 -10.10
N LEU A 184 3.30 -1.81 -10.91
CA LEU A 184 4.53 -1.20 -11.42
C LEU A 184 5.45 -0.75 -10.27
N GLY A 185 4.87 -0.10 -9.26
CA GLY A 185 5.58 0.28 -8.04
C GLY A 185 6.13 -0.92 -7.27
N ILE A 186 5.40 -2.05 -7.20
CA ILE A 186 5.90 -3.31 -6.60
C ILE A 186 7.15 -3.78 -7.34
N GLY A 187 7.08 -3.91 -8.67
CA GLY A 187 8.19 -4.42 -9.48
C GLY A 187 9.42 -3.51 -9.43
N THR A 188 9.23 -2.21 -9.62
CA THR A 188 10.33 -1.23 -9.58
C THR A 188 10.93 -1.13 -8.17
N GLY A 189 10.10 -1.11 -7.12
CA GLY A 189 10.54 -1.09 -5.74
C GLY A 189 11.39 -2.32 -5.39
N THR A 190 10.89 -3.51 -5.70
CA THR A 190 11.63 -4.76 -5.46
C THR A 190 12.97 -4.77 -6.20
N ALA A 191 13.01 -4.30 -7.46
CA ALA A 191 14.25 -4.21 -8.22
C ALA A 191 15.25 -3.22 -7.58
N ILE A 192 14.78 -2.04 -7.16
CA ILE A 192 15.61 -1.05 -6.46
C ILE A 192 16.13 -1.62 -5.14
N GLY A 193 15.25 -2.26 -4.35
CA GLY A 193 15.65 -2.91 -3.10
C GLY A 193 16.72 -3.99 -3.32
N GLY A 194 16.58 -4.79 -4.40
CA GLY A 194 17.61 -5.78 -4.79
C GLY A 194 18.95 -5.13 -5.12
N ALA A 195 18.94 -4.03 -5.85
CA ALA A 195 20.18 -3.27 -6.15
C ALA A 195 20.80 -2.69 -4.88
N VAL A 196 20.01 -2.21 -3.93
CA VAL A 196 20.49 -1.73 -2.63
C VAL A 196 21.12 -2.86 -1.82
N VAL A 197 20.46 -4.02 -1.76
CA VAL A 197 20.98 -5.21 -1.03
C VAL A 197 22.31 -5.69 -1.63
N SER A 198 22.41 -5.70 -2.98
CA SER A 198 23.62 -6.17 -3.68
C SER A 198 24.76 -5.13 -3.68
N GLY A 199 24.44 -3.86 -3.45
CA GLY A 199 25.41 -2.75 -3.43
C GLY A 199 25.79 -2.32 -2.01
N PRO A 200 25.16 -1.24 -1.46
CA PRO A 200 25.50 -0.72 -0.13
C PRO A 200 25.13 -1.65 1.01
N GLY A 201 24.27 -2.62 0.77
CA GLY A 201 23.87 -3.63 1.74
C GLY A 201 22.46 -3.46 2.30
N ILE A 202 21.96 -4.54 2.90
CA ILE A 202 20.58 -4.65 3.36
C ILE A 202 20.20 -3.63 4.45
N ALA A 203 21.15 -3.13 5.22
CA ALA A 203 20.91 -2.10 6.24
C ALA A 203 20.37 -0.77 5.65
N TRP A 204 20.57 -0.54 4.35
CA TRP A 204 20.16 0.68 3.67
C TRP A 204 18.77 0.63 3.03
N ILE A 205 18.08 -0.53 3.04
CA ILE A 205 16.78 -0.69 2.37
C ILE A 205 15.72 0.29 2.90
N GLY A 206 15.69 0.51 4.22
CA GLY A 206 14.75 1.44 4.86
C GLY A 206 15.00 2.89 4.42
N TYR A 207 16.26 3.30 4.33
CA TYR A 207 16.63 4.65 3.87
C TYR A 207 16.33 4.84 2.39
N ALA A 208 16.62 3.87 1.55
CA ALA A 208 16.32 3.93 0.11
C ALA A 208 14.82 3.99 -0.15
N GLY A 209 14.05 3.07 0.45
CA GLY A 209 12.59 3.07 0.34
C GLY A 209 11.95 4.32 0.94
N GLY A 210 12.45 4.77 2.11
CA GLY A 210 12.00 5.98 2.77
C GLY A 210 12.23 7.23 1.93
N ALA A 211 13.41 7.38 1.31
CA ALA A 211 13.72 8.52 0.43
C ALA A 211 12.77 8.58 -0.77
N ILE A 212 12.47 7.44 -1.40
CA ILE A 212 11.51 7.37 -2.51
C ILE A 212 10.09 7.74 -2.03
N ALA A 213 9.67 7.20 -0.89
CA ALA A 213 8.36 7.50 -0.32
C ALA A 213 8.22 8.98 0.10
N VAL A 214 9.29 9.63 0.57
CA VAL A 214 9.32 11.08 0.85
C VAL A 214 9.02 11.87 -0.41
N VAL A 215 9.55 11.49 -1.58
CA VAL A 215 9.18 12.14 -2.86
C VAL A 215 7.68 12.01 -3.12
N GLY A 216 7.08 10.84 -2.85
CA GLY A 216 5.64 10.64 -2.93
C GLY A 216 4.86 11.59 -2.00
N VAL A 217 5.32 11.77 -0.76
CA VAL A 217 4.70 12.70 0.21
C VAL A 217 4.82 14.16 -0.27
N ILE A 218 5.98 14.57 -0.78
CA ILE A 218 6.17 15.92 -1.33
C ILE A 218 5.20 16.17 -2.48
N LEU A 219 5.08 15.22 -3.43
CA LEU A 219 4.11 15.30 -4.51
C LEU A 219 2.66 15.36 -4.00
N ALA A 220 2.34 14.60 -2.96
CA ALA A 220 1.02 14.64 -2.35
C ALA A 220 0.71 16.02 -1.78
N ILE A 221 1.64 16.62 -1.05
CA ILE A 221 1.45 17.93 -0.41
C ILE A 221 1.41 19.05 -1.45
N THR A 222 2.29 19.02 -2.45
CA THR A 222 2.45 20.13 -3.40
C THR A 222 1.48 20.08 -4.57
N VAL A 223 1.06 18.89 -4.99
CA VAL A 223 0.23 18.72 -6.20
C VAL A 223 -1.13 18.10 -5.86
N MET A 224 -1.15 16.94 -5.18
CA MET A 224 -2.35 16.17 -4.97
C MET A 224 -3.35 16.87 -4.03
N PHE A 225 -2.93 17.34 -2.86
CA PHE A 225 -3.82 18.01 -1.90
C PHE A 225 -4.43 19.31 -2.44
N PRO A 226 -3.67 20.20 -3.11
CA PRO A 226 -4.25 21.34 -3.81
C PRO A 226 -5.24 20.94 -4.91
N ALA A 227 -4.97 19.85 -5.66
CA ALA A 227 -5.88 19.36 -6.68
C ALA A 227 -7.19 18.82 -6.06
N ILE A 228 -7.10 18.04 -4.97
CA ILE A 228 -8.29 17.56 -4.24
C ILE A 228 -9.16 18.72 -3.72
N ARG A 229 -8.53 19.78 -3.20
CA ARG A 229 -9.27 20.96 -2.68
C ARG A 229 -10.01 21.72 -3.78
N ARG A 230 -9.49 21.72 -5.00
CA ARG A 230 -10.10 22.40 -6.16
C ARG A 230 -11.11 21.53 -6.89
N ALA A 231 -10.98 20.22 -6.81
CA ALA A 231 -11.89 19.29 -7.47
C ALA A 231 -13.23 19.24 -6.72
N LYS A 232 -14.33 19.32 -7.48
CA LYS A 232 -15.66 19.01 -6.96
C LYS A 232 -15.86 17.49 -7.03
N PRO A 233 -16.46 16.86 -6.01
CA PRO A 233 -16.85 15.46 -6.11
C PRO A 233 -17.75 15.27 -7.34
N VAL A 234 -17.53 14.23 -8.09
CA VAL A 234 -18.44 13.83 -9.17
C VAL A 234 -19.60 13.11 -8.49
N ALA A 235 -20.81 13.66 -8.61
CA ALA A 235 -22.02 13.09 -8.04
C ALA A 235 -22.47 11.86 -8.82
#